data_0f9cb9e01622dd0c020843125fe13b55
#
_entry.id   0f9cb9e01622dd0c020843125fe13b55
#
_cell.length_a   1.000
_cell.length_b   1.000
_cell.length_c   1.000
_cell.angle_alpha   90.00
_cell.angle_beta   90.00
_cell.angle_gamma   90.00
#
_symmetry.space_group_name_H-M   'P 1'
#
loop_
_entity.id
_entity.type
_entity.pdbx_description
1 polymer ?
#
loop_
_entity_poly.entity_id
_entity_poly.type
_entity_poly.pdbx_seq_one_letter_code
_entity_poly.pdbx_strand_id
1 'polypeptide(L)'
;MRTTTTSTTHLLIFLTWLASIASASAQSTKAKFDPNEPLEKYNMPPAYIYRLETSPRMISPFGAFISFQVNVDAQGNNILGDAANEPSIAVNPTDGSKITIGWRQFNSVQSDFRQGGWAFSTDGGVHWTFPGVLENNVFRSDPVLGAGDTGNFFYLSLRETFFDDIWRSTDGGQDWTRLTFGDVTGGDKQWLTIDNTQGMGHGFLYQAWSTGGNNFGGRQFSRSTDDGATWMSPIFIPNSPVWGTLDVASNGNLFIGGAENFSSPFRCVRSSNAQNPAVTPTFDQNTQVDLGGNLLFGGGINPGGLSGQCFLAVDRSGGPTNNNIYMLASVEPFSGGGTNVMFARSTDGGLTFSVPQRINDDPVNPNKWHWFGTLAVAPNGRIDSVWFDTRNAANNTDSQLFYSFSTDGGVTWSPNVPVSGAFTPFEGYPVQNKIGDYITIVSDNTGGDVAFPATYNFNPGTGQHEQDVYFVRVVPGGGPTPTPTATATGTPTSTPTATPRPTPTPRFAPTPRPRPTPGPRP
;
A
#
# COMPACT_ATOMS: atom_id res chain seq x y z
N MET A 1 4.16 -76.16 -64.43
CA MET A 1 4.22 -74.72 -64.65
C MET A 1 3.87 -74.05 -63.32
N ARG A 2 4.68 -73.18 -62.90
CA ARG A 2 4.75 -72.70 -61.46
C ARG A 2 3.54 -71.84 -61.09
N THR A 3 2.88 -72.24 -60.05
CA THR A 3 1.87 -71.46 -59.32
C THR A 3 2.53 -70.79 -58.13
N THR A 4 2.49 -69.50 -58.09
CA THR A 4 2.92 -68.67 -56.92
C THR A 4 1.73 -68.30 -56.06
N THR A 5 1.72 -68.80 -54.87
CA THR A 5 0.77 -68.44 -53.79
C THR A 5 1.28 -67.20 -53.07
N THR A 6 0.49 -66.15 -53.06
CA THR A 6 0.72 -64.95 -52.24
C THR A 6 0.01 -65.10 -50.93
N SER A 7 0.81 -65.08 -49.84
CA SER A 7 0.31 -65.05 -48.45
C SER A 7 0.14 -63.60 -48.01
N THR A 8 -1.08 -63.27 -47.62
CA THR A 8 -1.43 -61.93 -47.06
C THR A 8 -1.26 -61.96 -45.53
N THR A 9 -0.23 -61.28 -45.05
CA THR A 9 -0.01 -61.07 -43.61
C THR A 9 -0.68 -59.76 -43.20
N HIS A 10 -1.71 -59.84 -42.36
CA HIS A 10 -2.32 -58.63 -41.69
C HIS A 10 -1.39 -58.15 -40.60
N LEU A 11 -0.82 -56.97 -40.79
CA LEU A 11 -0.06 -56.24 -39.79
C LEU A 11 -1.02 -55.31 -39.02
N LEU A 12 -1.35 -55.67 -37.77
CA LEU A 12 -2.04 -54.79 -36.83
C LEU A 12 -1.06 -53.71 -36.35
N ILE A 13 -1.25 -52.47 -36.80
CA ILE A 13 -0.53 -51.31 -36.31
C ILE A 13 -1.30 -50.79 -35.10
N PHE A 14 -0.77 -51.02 -33.87
CA PHE A 14 -1.16 -50.30 -32.68
C PHE A 14 -0.56 -48.89 -32.73
N LEU A 15 -1.38 -47.88 -33.02
CA LEU A 15 -1.00 -46.49 -32.82
C LEU A 15 -1.10 -46.18 -31.30
N THR A 16 0.04 -46.19 -30.62
CA THR A 16 0.20 -45.58 -29.31
C THR A 16 0.35 -44.08 -29.51
N TRP A 17 -0.68 -43.33 -29.16
CA TRP A 17 -0.60 -41.89 -28.97
C TRP A 17 0.25 -41.62 -27.74
N LEU A 18 1.52 -41.28 -27.90
CA LEU A 18 2.28 -40.56 -26.88
C LEU A 18 1.82 -39.09 -26.93
N ALA A 19 0.98 -38.73 -25.99
CA ALA A 19 0.74 -37.30 -25.66
C ALA A 19 2.02 -36.75 -25.02
N SER A 20 2.87 -36.13 -25.81
CA SER A 20 3.95 -35.29 -25.32
C SER A 20 3.31 -34.07 -24.66
N ILE A 21 3.21 -34.10 -23.33
CA ILE A 21 2.96 -32.88 -22.53
C ILE A 21 4.25 -32.07 -22.65
N ALA A 22 4.31 -31.21 -23.63
CA ALA A 22 5.26 -30.12 -23.66
C ALA A 22 4.86 -29.19 -22.50
N SER A 23 5.56 -29.29 -21.39
CA SER A 23 5.59 -28.26 -20.40
C SER A 23 6.16 -27.00 -21.07
N ALA A 24 5.28 -26.17 -21.60
CA ALA A 24 5.63 -24.82 -21.95
C ALA A 24 5.95 -24.14 -20.60
N SER A 25 7.25 -24.11 -20.24
CA SER A 25 7.75 -23.11 -19.33
C SER A 25 7.40 -21.78 -20.00
N ALA A 26 6.32 -21.14 -19.53
CA ALA A 26 6.07 -19.74 -19.82
C ALA A 26 7.27 -18.99 -19.23
N GLN A 27 8.30 -18.76 -20.05
CA GLN A 27 9.21 -17.66 -19.79
C GLN A 27 8.32 -16.43 -19.72
N SER A 28 8.13 -15.92 -18.50
CA SER A 28 7.59 -14.59 -18.26
C SER A 28 8.50 -13.64 -19.05
N THR A 29 8.09 -13.32 -20.27
CA THR A 29 8.68 -12.18 -20.97
C THR A 29 8.31 -10.99 -20.09
N LYS A 30 9.31 -10.43 -19.38
CA LYS A 30 9.16 -9.16 -18.69
C LYS A 30 8.39 -8.24 -19.63
N ALA A 31 7.19 -7.83 -19.26
CA ALA A 31 6.40 -6.91 -20.08
C ALA A 31 7.28 -5.68 -20.30
N LYS A 32 7.57 -5.39 -21.56
CA LYS A 32 8.41 -4.23 -21.90
C LYS A 32 7.58 -3.01 -21.58
N PHE A 33 7.99 -2.24 -20.56
CA PHE A 33 7.33 -1.00 -20.21
C PHE A 33 7.32 -0.07 -21.44
N ASP A 34 6.14 0.37 -21.85
CA ASP A 34 5.96 1.44 -22.84
C ASP A 34 5.62 2.73 -22.07
N PRO A 35 6.50 3.74 -22.08
CA PRO A 35 6.25 4.99 -21.38
C PRO A 35 5.05 5.79 -21.92
N ASN A 36 4.56 5.42 -23.12
CA ASN A 36 3.38 6.04 -23.73
C ASN A 36 2.10 5.22 -23.48
N GLU A 37 2.22 4.02 -22.92
CA GLU A 37 1.05 3.22 -22.56
C GLU A 37 0.68 3.48 -21.12
N PRO A 38 -0.56 3.95 -20.83
CA PRO A 38 -1.03 4.17 -19.48
C PRO A 38 -0.88 2.89 -18.66
N LEU A 39 -0.24 2.95 -17.48
CA LEU A 39 -0.20 1.84 -16.53
C LEU A 39 -1.60 1.52 -15.99
N GLU A 40 -2.48 2.52 -16.02
CA GLU A 40 -3.82 2.44 -15.53
C GLU A 40 -4.83 2.25 -16.68
N LYS A 41 -5.36 1.04 -16.80
CA LYS A 41 -6.47 0.70 -17.71
C LYS A 41 -7.67 0.28 -16.87
N TYR A 42 -8.86 0.56 -17.36
CA TYR A 42 -10.07 0.08 -16.71
C TYR A 42 -11.15 -0.28 -17.74
N ASN A 43 -12.01 -1.20 -17.35
CA ASN A 43 -13.24 -1.47 -18.07
C ASN A 43 -14.30 -0.44 -17.68
N MET A 44 -15.37 -0.32 -18.48
CA MET A 44 -16.50 0.56 -18.16
C MET A 44 -16.94 0.33 -16.72
N PRO A 45 -17.23 1.40 -15.96
CA PRO A 45 -17.63 1.25 -14.58
C PRO A 45 -18.86 0.32 -14.49
N PRO A 46 -18.83 -0.69 -13.61
CA PRO A 46 -20.03 -1.43 -13.28
C PRO A 46 -21.04 -0.47 -12.63
N ALA A 47 -22.31 -0.79 -12.69
CA ALA A 47 -23.27 -0.14 -11.82
C ALA A 47 -22.78 -0.26 -10.37
N TYR A 48 -22.94 0.82 -9.58
CA TYR A 48 -22.57 0.80 -8.17
C TYR A 48 -23.15 -0.43 -7.48
N ILE A 49 -22.28 -1.29 -6.95
CA ILE A 49 -22.69 -2.48 -6.22
C ILE A 49 -22.55 -2.16 -4.73
N TYR A 50 -23.67 -1.89 -4.09
CA TYR A 50 -23.71 -1.83 -2.63
C TYR A 50 -23.64 -3.26 -2.09
N ARG A 51 -22.56 -3.58 -1.37
CA ARG A 51 -22.38 -4.87 -0.72
C ARG A 51 -23.10 -4.85 0.63
N LEU A 52 -23.98 -5.82 0.84
CA LEU A 52 -24.72 -6.01 2.10
C LEU A 52 -24.11 -7.11 2.97
N GLU A 53 -23.33 -7.99 2.35
CA GLU A 53 -22.72 -9.12 3.05
C GLU A 53 -21.48 -8.66 3.79
N THR A 54 -21.42 -8.98 5.07
CA THR A 54 -20.33 -8.58 5.96
C THR A 54 -19.87 -9.76 6.79
N SER A 55 -18.64 -9.66 7.31
CA SER A 55 -18.08 -10.53 8.33
C SER A 55 -17.46 -9.67 9.44
N PRO A 56 -17.09 -10.22 10.59
CA PRO A 56 -16.34 -9.46 11.57
C PRO A 56 -15.07 -8.88 10.97
N ARG A 57 -14.76 -7.60 11.30
CA ARG A 57 -13.50 -6.98 10.85
C ARG A 57 -12.30 -7.80 11.30
N MET A 58 -11.26 -7.78 10.50
CA MET A 58 -10.00 -8.43 10.87
C MET A 58 -9.21 -7.55 11.85
N ILE A 59 -8.82 -8.16 12.95
CA ILE A 59 -7.78 -7.67 13.86
C ILE A 59 -6.71 -8.75 13.88
N SER A 60 -5.52 -8.43 13.38
CA SER A 60 -4.44 -9.40 13.23
C SER A 60 -3.29 -9.07 14.21
N PRO A 61 -3.24 -9.72 15.39
CA PRO A 61 -2.14 -9.55 16.32
C PRO A 61 -0.91 -10.33 15.85
N PHE A 62 0.27 -9.72 15.99
CA PHE A 62 1.55 -10.34 15.72
C PHE A 62 2.60 -9.86 16.73
N GLY A 63 2.91 -10.68 17.73
CA GLY A 63 3.78 -10.28 18.83
C GLY A 63 3.20 -9.09 19.60
N ALA A 64 3.94 -8.00 19.68
CA ALA A 64 3.51 -6.75 20.31
C ALA A 64 2.71 -5.83 19.35
N PHE A 65 2.59 -6.19 18.07
CA PHE A 65 1.95 -5.38 17.05
C PHE A 65 0.53 -5.89 16.77
N ILE A 66 -0.36 -4.98 16.42
CA ILE A 66 -1.74 -5.32 16.05
C ILE A 66 -2.07 -4.58 14.76
N SER A 67 -2.43 -5.32 13.72
CA SER A 67 -2.94 -4.75 12.48
C SER A 67 -4.46 -4.67 12.53
N PHE A 68 -5.02 -3.49 12.27
CA PHE A 68 -6.46 -3.22 12.25
C PHE A 68 -6.92 -3.01 10.81
N GLN A 69 -7.97 -3.71 10.40
CA GLN A 69 -8.62 -3.47 9.10
C GLN A 69 -9.24 -2.08 9.05
N VAL A 70 -9.07 -1.38 7.92
CA VAL A 70 -9.46 0.02 7.71
C VAL A 70 -10.70 0.15 6.84
N ASN A 71 -10.79 -0.61 5.73
CA ASN A 71 -11.95 -0.62 4.81
C ASN A 71 -13.10 -1.46 5.40
N VAL A 72 -13.79 -0.87 6.37
CA VAL A 72 -14.91 -1.50 7.10
C VAL A 72 -16.22 -0.78 6.79
N ASP A 73 -17.36 -1.44 6.99
CA ASP A 73 -18.67 -0.81 6.86
C ASP A 73 -18.95 0.22 7.99
N ALA A 74 -20.10 0.88 7.94
CA ALA A 74 -20.52 1.86 8.94
C ALA A 74 -20.70 1.27 10.36
N GLN A 75 -20.78 -0.05 10.49
CA GLN A 75 -20.85 -0.79 11.75
C GLN A 75 -19.48 -1.33 12.19
N GLY A 76 -18.42 -1.07 11.40
CA GLY A 76 -17.07 -1.53 11.66
C GLY A 76 -16.82 -3.00 11.28
N ASN A 77 -17.62 -3.58 10.39
CA ASN A 77 -17.42 -4.94 9.89
C ASN A 77 -16.68 -4.95 8.55
N ASN A 78 -16.06 -6.08 8.23
CA ASN A 78 -15.51 -6.34 6.90
C ASN A 78 -16.64 -6.41 5.84
N ILE A 79 -16.38 -5.82 4.67
CA ILE A 79 -17.28 -5.83 3.51
C ILE A 79 -16.88 -7.01 2.62
N LEU A 80 -17.74 -8.03 2.48
CA LEU A 80 -17.39 -9.22 1.69
C LEU A 80 -17.51 -8.97 0.17
N GLY A 81 -16.49 -9.40 -0.57
CA GLY A 81 -16.46 -9.39 -2.03
C GLY A 81 -16.02 -8.08 -2.67
N ASP A 82 -15.59 -7.10 -1.87
CA ASP A 82 -14.84 -5.94 -2.35
C ASP A 82 -13.33 -6.21 -2.40
N ALA A 83 -12.54 -5.22 -2.77
CA ALA A 83 -11.10 -5.22 -2.58
C ALA A 83 -10.60 -3.78 -2.33
N ALA A 84 -9.56 -3.67 -1.51
CA ALA A 84 -8.91 -2.41 -1.18
C ALA A 84 -7.39 -2.58 -1.20
N ASN A 85 -6.68 -1.71 -1.93
CA ASN A 85 -5.22 -1.79 -2.02
C ASN A 85 -4.58 -0.44 -2.32
N GLU A 86 -3.23 -0.39 -2.35
CA GLU A 86 -2.44 0.82 -2.63
C GLU A 86 -2.77 1.98 -1.67
N PRO A 87 -2.61 1.78 -0.35
CA PRO A 87 -3.00 2.80 0.61
C PRO A 87 -1.96 3.90 0.78
N SER A 88 -2.46 5.11 1.08
CA SER A 88 -1.67 6.25 1.54
C SER A 88 -2.24 6.78 2.86
N ILE A 89 -1.35 7.14 3.81
CA ILE A 89 -1.72 7.58 5.15
C ILE A 89 -1.30 9.02 5.40
N ALA A 90 -2.13 9.77 6.12
CA ALA A 90 -1.78 11.03 6.73
C ALA A 90 -2.20 11.05 8.20
N VAL A 91 -1.34 11.62 9.04
CA VAL A 91 -1.55 11.79 10.48
C VAL A 91 -1.54 13.27 10.78
N ASN A 92 -2.49 13.75 11.59
CA ASN A 92 -2.53 15.15 11.99
C ASN A 92 -1.31 15.46 12.88
N PRO A 93 -0.42 16.38 12.50
CA PRO A 93 0.80 16.66 13.25
C PRO A 93 0.54 17.34 14.60
N THR A 94 -0.65 17.90 14.81
CA THR A 94 -1.06 18.56 16.07
C THR A 94 -1.91 17.66 16.97
N ASP A 95 -2.43 16.55 16.42
CA ASP A 95 -3.28 15.59 17.14
C ASP A 95 -3.14 14.19 16.51
N GLY A 96 -2.14 13.44 16.98
CA GLY A 96 -1.83 12.10 16.48
C GLY A 96 -2.95 11.06 16.64
N SER A 97 -4.05 11.40 17.36
CA SER A 97 -5.23 10.54 17.39
C SER A 97 -6.05 10.60 16.09
N LYS A 98 -5.88 11.67 15.29
CA LYS A 98 -6.56 11.87 14.01
C LYS A 98 -5.70 11.38 12.87
N ILE A 99 -6.16 10.31 12.23
CA ILE A 99 -5.48 9.64 11.12
C ILE A 99 -6.47 9.46 9.98
N THR A 100 -6.01 9.64 8.75
CA THR A 100 -6.79 9.30 7.56
C THR A 100 -5.96 8.43 6.62
N ILE A 101 -6.60 7.43 6.01
CA ILE A 101 -6.01 6.55 5.01
C ILE A 101 -6.92 6.59 3.77
N GLY A 102 -6.31 6.76 2.61
CA GLY A 102 -6.97 6.67 1.31
C GLY A 102 -6.44 5.45 0.55
N TRP A 103 -7.27 4.85 -0.32
CA TRP A 103 -6.91 3.65 -1.08
C TRP A 103 -7.69 3.54 -2.39
N ARG A 104 -7.28 2.59 -3.23
CA ARG A 104 -8.08 2.18 -4.38
C ARG A 104 -9.16 1.21 -3.91
N GLN A 105 -10.42 1.63 -3.98
CA GLN A 105 -11.60 0.86 -3.60
C GLN A 105 -12.22 0.19 -4.82
N PHE A 106 -12.33 -1.12 -4.79
CA PHE A 106 -13.01 -1.93 -5.80
C PHE A 106 -14.30 -2.49 -5.19
N ASN A 107 -15.44 -2.18 -5.76
CA ASN A 107 -16.72 -2.73 -5.28
C ASN A 107 -16.88 -4.22 -5.59
N SER A 108 -16.02 -4.77 -6.44
CA SER A 108 -16.03 -6.19 -6.81
C SER A 108 -14.68 -6.60 -7.37
N VAL A 109 -14.21 -7.79 -7.00
CA VAL A 109 -13.02 -8.43 -7.58
C VAL A 109 -13.22 -8.83 -9.06
N GLN A 110 -14.45 -8.75 -9.60
CA GLN A 110 -14.75 -9.07 -11.00
C GLN A 110 -14.56 -7.87 -11.94
N SER A 111 -14.05 -6.76 -11.47
CA SER A 111 -13.81 -5.54 -12.23
C SER A 111 -12.47 -4.93 -11.82
N ASP A 112 -11.83 -4.22 -12.75
CA ASP A 112 -10.68 -3.36 -12.49
C ASP A 112 -11.07 -1.89 -12.25
N PHE A 113 -12.38 -1.59 -12.29
CA PHE A 113 -12.89 -0.27 -11.96
C PHE A 113 -12.73 0.01 -10.47
N ARG A 114 -12.07 1.11 -10.16
CA ARG A 114 -11.78 1.53 -8.80
C ARG A 114 -12.13 2.97 -8.55
N GLN A 115 -12.36 3.28 -7.29
CA GLN A 115 -12.77 4.58 -6.78
C GLN A 115 -11.83 5.00 -5.64
N GLY A 116 -11.77 6.27 -5.32
CA GLY A 116 -11.00 6.78 -4.18
C GLY A 116 -11.74 6.50 -2.88
N GLY A 117 -11.40 5.40 -2.19
CA GLY A 117 -11.88 5.12 -0.86
C GLY A 117 -11.08 5.89 0.19
N TRP A 118 -11.71 6.19 1.34
CA TRP A 118 -11.00 6.73 2.50
C TRP A 118 -11.66 6.32 3.79
N ALA A 119 -10.86 6.23 4.85
CA ALA A 119 -11.38 6.13 6.21
C ALA A 119 -10.61 7.06 7.13
N PHE A 120 -11.23 7.42 8.24
CA PHE A 120 -10.62 8.18 9.30
C PHE A 120 -10.70 7.46 10.65
N SER A 121 -9.74 7.78 11.52
CA SER A 121 -9.71 7.39 12.92
C SER A 121 -9.59 8.64 13.78
N THR A 122 -10.17 8.60 14.98
CA THR A 122 -10.07 9.64 16.01
C THR A 122 -9.45 9.13 17.32
N ASP A 123 -8.94 7.89 17.31
CA ASP A 123 -8.39 7.22 18.49
C ASP A 123 -7.03 6.56 18.22
N GLY A 124 -6.26 7.12 17.28
CA GLY A 124 -4.92 6.62 16.97
C GLY A 124 -4.90 5.31 16.17
N GLY A 125 -5.92 5.06 15.34
CA GLY A 125 -5.96 3.94 14.42
C GLY A 125 -6.56 2.64 14.97
N VAL A 126 -7.15 2.67 16.18
CA VAL A 126 -7.80 1.47 16.77
C VAL A 126 -9.16 1.21 16.14
N HIS A 127 -9.95 2.27 15.92
CA HIS A 127 -11.23 2.19 15.22
C HIS A 127 -11.23 3.07 13.97
N TRP A 128 -11.89 2.57 12.94
CA TRP A 128 -11.96 3.22 11.64
C TRP A 128 -13.41 3.42 11.22
N THR A 129 -13.66 4.54 10.56
CA THR A 129 -14.93 4.84 9.90
C THR A 129 -14.66 5.04 8.41
N PHE A 130 -15.30 4.24 7.57
CA PHE A 130 -15.29 4.36 6.11
C PHE A 130 -16.64 4.94 5.64
N PRO A 131 -16.73 6.24 5.37
CA PRO A 131 -17.99 6.85 4.94
C PRO A 131 -18.39 6.50 3.51
N GLY A 132 -17.46 5.97 2.72
CA GLY A 132 -17.63 5.63 1.32
C GLY A 132 -16.46 6.12 0.45
N VAL A 133 -16.73 6.36 -0.83
CA VAL A 133 -15.74 6.83 -1.79
C VAL A 133 -15.90 8.34 -2.03
N LEU A 134 -14.82 9.03 -2.43
CA LEU A 134 -14.84 10.46 -2.71
C LEU A 134 -15.94 10.86 -3.71
N GLU A 135 -16.10 10.07 -4.76
CA GLU A 135 -17.12 10.26 -5.79
C GLU A 135 -17.61 8.89 -6.29
N ASN A 136 -18.91 8.63 -6.16
CA ASN A 136 -19.50 7.38 -6.62
C ASN A 136 -19.49 7.27 -8.16
N ASN A 137 -19.09 6.11 -8.67
CA ASN A 137 -19.01 5.79 -10.10
C ASN A 137 -18.03 6.70 -10.89
N VAL A 138 -17.10 7.32 -10.20
CA VAL A 138 -15.97 8.04 -10.81
C VAL A 138 -14.71 7.24 -10.58
N PHE A 139 -14.00 6.95 -11.68
CA PHE A 139 -12.69 6.29 -11.59
C PHE A 139 -11.70 7.16 -10.82
N ARG A 140 -11.04 6.56 -9.84
CA ARG A 140 -9.99 7.17 -9.02
C ARG A 140 -8.92 6.16 -8.70
N SER A 141 -7.67 6.54 -8.92
CA SER A 141 -6.50 5.69 -8.66
C SER A 141 -5.41 6.47 -7.92
N ASP A 142 -4.35 5.79 -7.54
CA ASP A 142 -3.11 6.33 -7.02
C ASP A 142 -3.32 7.37 -5.89
N PRO A 143 -3.96 6.99 -4.78
CA PRO A 143 -4.23 7.92 -3.70
C PRO A 143 -2.94 8.37 -3.03
N VAL A 144 -2.75 9.69 -2.87
CA VAL A 144 -1.66 10.25 -2.07
C VAL A 144 -2.21 11.24 -1.06
N LEU A 145 -1.95 10.97 0.20
CA LEU A 145 -2.40 11.79 1.31
C LEU A 145 -1.25 12.57 1.93
N GLY A 146 -1.56 13.75 2.43
CA GLY A 146 -0.62 14.58 3.19
C GLY A 146 -1.35 15.39 4.25
N ALA A 147 -0.62 15.82 5.28
CA ALA A 147 -1.13 16.68 6.33
C ALA A 147 -0.36 18.01 6.38
N GLY A 148 -1.07 19.11 6.43
CA GLY A 148 -0.51 20.42 6.75
C GLY A 148 -0.31 20.58 8.26
N ASP A 149 0.61 21.46 8.67
CA ASP A 149 0.93 21.72 10.08
C ASP A 149 -0.24 22.35 10.87
N THR A 150 -1.25 22.87 10.17
CA THR A 150 -2.50 23.35 10.74
C THR A 150 -3.51 22.25 11.04
N GLY A 151 -3.21 21.00 10.68
CA GLY A 151 -4.10 19.84 10.85
C GLY A 151 -5.06 19.59 9.70
N ASN A 152 -4.95 20.34 8.60
CA ASN A 152 -5.68 20.05 7.37
C ASN A 152 -5.10 18.80 6.70
N PHE A 153 -5.97 17.94 6.18
CA PHE A 153 -5.56 16.84 5.33
C PHE A 153 -5.81 17.16 3.84
N PHE A 154 -4.96 16.63 2.99
CA PHE A 154 -5.08 16.68 1.54
C PHE A 154 -5.10 15.28 0.96
N TYR A 155 -5.96 15.06 -0.03
CA TYR A 155 -6.07 13.81 -0.78
C TYR A 155 -5.92 14.12 -2.27
N LEU A 156 -4.84 13.66 -2.86
CA LEU A 156 -4.57 13.73 -4.30
C LEU A 156 -4.98 12.40 -4.93
N SER A 157 -5.72 12.42 -6.04
CA SER A 157 -6.20 11.22 -6.72
C SER A 157 -6.22 11.38 -8.23
N LEU A 158 -5.69 10.36 -8.91
CA LEU A 158 -5.67 10.24 -10.37
C LEU A 158 -7.07 9.96 -10.93
N ARG A 159 -7.44 10.65 -12.03
CA ARG A 159 -8.60 10.34 -12.87
C ARG A 159 -8.22 9.41 -14.02
N GLU A 160 -9.22 8.80 -14.65
CA GLU A 160 -9.08 7.95 -15.83
C GLU A 160 -8.37 8.63 -17.01
N THR A 161 -8.49 9.96 -17.11
CA THR A 161 -7.92 10.79 -18.16
C THR A 161 -6.51 11.30 -17.86
N PHE A 162 -5.85 10.77 -16.81
CA PHE A 162 -4.51 11.15 -16.34
C PHE A 162 -4.40 12.62 -15.93
N PHE A 163 -5.45 13.16 -15.34
CA PHE A 163 -5.44 14.38 -14.57
C PHE A 163 -5.65 14.08 -13.10
N ASP A 164 -5.13 14.91 -12.24
CA ASP A 164 -5.27 14.75 -10.80
C ASP A 164 -6.25 15.78 -10.26
N ASP A 165 -7.04 15.33 -9.30
CA ASP A 165 -7.84 16.20 -8.47
C ASP A 165 -7.34 16.16 -7.03
N ILE A 166 -7.53 17.27 -6.33
CA ILE A 166 -7.17 17.39 -4.92
C ILE A 166 -8.39 17.74 -4.07
N TRP A 167 -8.48 17.09 -2.94
CA TRP A 167 -9.47 17.38 -1.90
C TRP A 167 -8.77 17.84 -0.64
N ARG A 168 -9.48 18.61 0.17
CA ARG A 168 -9.05 19.03 1.49
C ARG A 168 -10.11 18.67 2.53
N SER A 169 -9.66 18.18 3.68
CA SER A 169 -10.44 18.02 4.89
C SER A 169 -9.89 18.96 5.97
N THR A 170 -10.78 19.60 6.72
CA THR A 170 -10.45 20.50 7.86
C THR A 170 -10.99 19.98 9.20
N ASP A 171 -11.55 18.77 9.21
CA ASP A 171 -12.26 18.17 10.35
C ASP A 171 -11.68 16.82 10.78
N GLY A 172 -10.43 16.55 10.39
CA GLY A 172 -9.75 15.30 10.75
C GLY A 172 -10.02 14.15 9.80
N GLY A 173 -10.35 14.41 8.53
CA GLY A 173 -10.58 13.40 7.51
C GLY A 173 -12.03 12.91 7.43
N GLN A 174 -12.96 13.54 8.14
CA GLN A 174 -14.36 13.10 8.17
C GLN A 174 -15.08 13.49 6.88
N ASP A 175 -14.94 14.76 6.45
CA ASP A 175 -15.50 15.27 5.21
C ASP A 175 -14.42 15.85 4.30
N TRP A 176 -14.62 15.73 2.97
CA TRP A 176 -13.68 16.18 1.97
C TRP A 176 -14.31 17.17 0.99
N THR A 177 -13.63 18.30 0.79
CA THR A 177 -14.02 19.29 -0.21
C THR A 177 -13.04 19.24 -1.38
N ARG A 178 -13.53 18.99 -2.59
CA ARG A 178 -12.73 19.08 -3.82
C ARG A 178 -12.31 20.52 -4.06
N LEU A 179 -11.02 20.75 -4.27
CA LEU A 179 -10.43 22.07 -4.49
C LEU A 179 -10.20 22.35 -5.99
N THR A 180 -9.74 21.35 -6.76
CA THR A 180 -9.45 21.53 -8.17
C THR A 180 -10.67 21.28 -9.03
N PHE A 181 -10.88 22.18 -9.99
CA PHE A 181 -11.86 22.04 -11.04
C PHE A 181 -11.15 22.28 -12.39
N GLY A 182 -11.16 21.28 -13.24
CA GLY A 182 -10.53 21.33 -14.55
C GLY A 182 -9.23 20.53 -14.64
N ASP A 183 -8.67 20.50 -15.84
CA ASP A 183 -7.56 19.62 -16.22
C ASP A 183 -6.23 20.41 -16.14
N VAL A 184 -5.82 20.76 -14.92
CA VAL A 184 -4.71 21.72 -14.67
C VAL A 184 -3.42 21.06 -14.25
N THR A 185 -3.49 19.86 -13.64
CA THR A 185 -2.32 19.09 -13.18
C THR A 185 -2.54 17.60 -13.39
N GLY A 186 -1.48 16.83 -13.31
CA GLY A 186 -1.57 15.39 -13.13
C GLY A 186 -0.89 14.54 -14.18
N GLY A 187 -0.77 13.31 -13.82
CA GLY A 187 -0.24 12.21 -14.58
C GLY A 187 -0.12 10.99 -13.68
N ASP A 188 0.15 9.85 -14.28
CA ASP A 188 0.31 8.58 -13.57
C ASP A 188 1.42 8.64 -12.52
N LYS A 189 1.24 7.94 -11.40
CA LYS A 189 2.18 7.87 -10.27
C LYS A 189 2.56 9.25 -9.71
N GLN A 190 1.55 10.09 -9.57
CA GLN A 190 1.67 11.40 -8.94
C GLN A 190 2.05 11.27 -7.46
N TRP A 191 2.73 12.28 -6.95
CA TRP A 191 3.02 12.43 -5.53
C TRP A 191 2.87 13.87 -5.08
N LEU A 192 2.51 14.07 -3.82
CA LEU A 192 2.24 15.36 -3.21
C LEU A 192 3.13 15.54 -1.97
N THR A 193 3.64 16.75 -1.75
CA THR A 193 4.15 17.21 -0.45
C THR A 193 3.64 18.59 -0.10
N ILE A 194 3.54 18.87 1.19
CA ILE A 194 3.14 20.16 1.74
C ILE A 194 4.37 20.80 2.41
N ASP A 195 4.61 22.07 2.14
CA ASP A 195 5.65 22.82 2.84
C ASP A 195 5.18 23.19 4.24
N ASN A 196 5.50 22.35 5.21
CA ASN A 196 5.23 22.57 6.63
C ASN A 196 6.36 23.36 7.34
N THR A 197 7.29 23.94 6.58
CA THR A 197 8.31 24.84 7.15
C THR A 197 7.72 26.20 7.51
N GLN A 198 8.40 26.97 8.35
CA GLN A 198 7.99 28.33 8.67
C GLN A 198 8.61 29.35 7.71
N GLY A 199 9.02 28.90 6.51
CA GLY A 199 9.63 29.71 5.47
C GLY A 199 8.63 30.44 4.58
N MET A 200 9.13 30.98 3.46
CA MET A 200 8.34 31.73 2.48
C MET A 200 7.29 30.84 1.78
N GLY A 201 7.56 29.55 1.64
CA GLY A 201 6.67 28.57 1.02
C GLY A 201 5.70 27.90 1.99
N HIS A 202 5.56 28.37 3.24
CA HIS A 202 4.67 27.76 4.22
C HIS A 202 3.25 27.57 3.67
N GLY A 203 2.74 26.34 3.74
CA GLY A 203 1.44 25.95 3.20
C GLY A 203 1.40 25.70 1.70
N PHE A 204 2.51 25.86 0.97
CA PHE A 204 2.54 25.51 -0.45
C PHE A 204 2.43 24.01 -0.65
N LEU A 205 1.74 23.64 -1.73
CA LEU A 205 1.63 22.25 -2.17
C LEU A 205 2.48 22.07 -3.45
N TYR A 206 3.28 21.02 -3.44
CA TYR A 206 4.11 20.63 -4.58
C TYR A 206 3.70 19.25 -5.07
N GLN A 207 3.56 19.12 -6.38
CA GLN A 207 3.14 17.88 -7.03
C GLN A 207 4.10 17.53 -8.15
N ALA A 208 4.48 16.25 -8.22
CA ALA A 208 5.22 15.68 -9.34
C ALA A 208 4.56 14.37 -9.79
N TRP A 209 4.73 14.00 -11.08
CA TRP A 209 4.14 12.80 -11.67
C TRP A 209 5.02 12.24 -12.78
N SER A 210 4.64 11.10 -13.38
CA SER A 210 5.40 10.46 -14.45
C SER A 210 5.28 11.20 -15.77
N THR A 211 6.29 11.05 -16.62
CA THR A 211 6.27 11.52 -18.01
C THR A 211 5.40 10.64 -18.91
N GLY A 212 5.25 9.36 -18.56
CA GLY A 212 4.25 8.46 -19.14
C GLY A 212 2.89 8.66 -18.48
N GLY A 213 1.79 8.51 -19.23
CA GLY A 213 0.45 8.69 -18.66
C GLY A 213 0.21 10.12 -18.18
N ASN A 214 0.59 11.15 -18.95
CA ASN A 214 0.27 12.53 -18.65
C ASN A 214 -0.14 13.30 -19.91
N ASN A 215 -0.88 14.41 -19.72
CA ASN A 215 -1.43 15.23 -20.79
C ASN A 215 -0.63 16.52 -21.03
N PHE A 216 0.53 16.68 -20.40
CA PHE A 216 1.29 17.94 -20.41
C PHE A 216 2.58 17.86 -21.25
N GLY A 217 2.69 16.87 -22.16
CA GLY A 217 3.83 16.74 -23.06
C GLY A 217 5.15 16.50 -22.33
N GLY A 218 5.14 15.67 -21.29
CA GLY A 218 6.30 15.35 -20.46
C GLY A 218 6.62 16.36 -19.36
N ARG A 219 5.87 17.47 -19.24
CA ARG A 219 5.94 18.34 -18.06
C ARG A 219 5.33 17.62 -16.88
N GLN A 220 6.04 17.62 -15.74
CA GLN A 220 5.75 16.69 -14.65
C GLN A 220 5.80 17.32 -13.26
N PHE A 221 5.81 18.63 -13.15
CA PHE A 221 5.83 19.35 -11.88
C PHE A 221 4.87 20.54 -11.90
N SER A 222 4.13 20.72 -10.83
CA SER A 222 3.30 21.88 -10.56
C SER A 222 3.33 22.27 -9.09
N ARG A 223 2.96 23.50 -8.79
CA ARG A 223 2.92 24.07 -7.44
C ARG A 223 1.62 24.85 -7.25
N SER A 224 1.01 24.72 -6.07
CA SER A 224 0.00 25.62 -5.55
C SER A 224 0.61 26.49 -4.45
N THR A 225 0.23 27.76 -4.41
CA THR A 225 0.65 28.74 -3.39
C THR A 225 -0.53 29.26 -2.57
N ASP A 226 -1.70 28.63 -2.73
CA ASP A 226 -2.98 29.05 -2.14
C ASP A 226 -3.76 27.82 -1.61
N ASP A 227 -3.04 26.93 -0.92
CA ASP A 227 -3.62 25.78 -0.22
C ASP A 227 -4.38 24.82 -1.17
N GLY A 228 -3.88 24.67 -2.41
CA GLY A 228 -4.43 23.76 -3.42
C GLY A 228 -5.56 24.33 -4.29
N ALA A 229 -5.96 25.58 -4.08
CA ALA A 229 -7.07 26.19 -4.82
C ALA A 229 -6.72 26.45 -6.29
N THR A 230 -5.50 26.91 -6.56
CA THR A 230 -5.00 27.09 -7.93
C THR A 230 -3.61 26.49 -8.11
N TRP A 231 -3.26 26.12 -9.34
CA TRP A 231 -2.01 25.46 -9.69
C TRP A 231 -1.33 26.18 -10.85
N MET A 232 -0.01 26.31 -10.78
CA MET A 232 0.78 26.84 -11.89
C MET A 232 0.76 25.87 -13.08
N SER A 233 0.95 26.40 -14.29
CA SER A 233 1.13 25.55 -15.47
C SER A 233 2.32 24.59 -15.28
N PRO A 234 2.15 23.29 -15.61
CA PRO A 234 3.21 22.29 -15.42
C PRO A 234 4.52 22.64 -16.16
N ILE A 235 5.65 22.31 -15.52
CA ILE A 235 6.99 22.50 -16.05
C ILE A 235 7.77 21.16 -16.07
N PHE A 236 8.90 21.14 -16.83
CA PHE A 236 9.80 19.99 -16.88
C PHE A 236 10.68 19.91 -15.63
N ILE A 237 10.95 18.68 -15.19
CA ILE A 237 12.03 18.39 -14.24
C ILE A 237 13.22 17.81 -15.03
N PRO A 238 14.46 18.28 -14.79
CA PRO A 238 15.65 17.75 -15.47
C PRO A 238 15.81 16.24 -15.26
N ASN A 239 16.15 15.51 -16.32
CA ASN A 239 16.27 14.05 -16.35
C ASN A 239 15.01 13.27 -15.95
N SER A 240 13.88 13.97 -15.84
CA SER A 240 12.55 13.39 -15.67
C SER A 240 12.48 12.23 -14.67
N PRO A 241 12.84 12.44 -13.38
CA PRO A 241 12.66 11.42 -12.36
C PRO A 241 11.18 11.05 -12.26
N VAL A 242 10.88 9.75 -12.30
CA VAL A 242 9.53 9.20 -12.24
C VAL A 242 9.44 8.12 -11.16
N TRP A 243 8.23 7.73 -10.78
CA TRP A 243 7.95 6.71 -9.78
C TRP A 243 8.65 6.99 -8.44
N GLY A 244 8.57 8.23 -8.03
CA GLY A 244 9.20 8.66 -6.79
C GLY A 244 8.40 9.69 -6.04
N THR A 245 9.00 10.23 -4.99
CA THR A 245 8.36 11.16 -4.07
C THR A 245 9.14 12.47 -3.98
N LEU A 246 8.58 13.45 -3.27
CA LEU A 246 9.20 14.76 -3.07
C LEU A 246 9.01 15.22 -1.61
N ASP A 247 9.95 16.01 -1.13
CA ASP A 247 9.91 16.56 0.24
C ASP A 247 10.61 17.93 0.31
N VAL A 248 10.30 18.71 1.35
CA VAL A 248 10.81 20.06 1.58
C VAL A 248 11.77 20.07 2.77
N ALA A 249 12.95 20.61 2.60
CA ALA A 249 13.93 20.80 3.66
C ALA A 249 13.55 21.96 4.60
N SER A 250 14.12 22.01 5.82
CA SER A 250 13.82 23.08 6.80
C SER A 250 14.21 24.49 6.32
N ASN A 251 15.05 24.59 5.30
CA ASN A 251 15.42 25.85 4.63
C ASN A 251 14.53 26.21 3.42
N GLY A 252 13.44 25.46 3.18
CA GLY A 252 12.49 25.66 2.09
C GLY A 252 12.93 25.11 0.73
N ASN A 253 14.08 24.44 0.64
CA ASN A 253 14.48 23.77 -0.60
C ASN A 253 13.60 22.57 -0.86
N LEU A 254 13.03 22.48 -2.06
CA LEU A 254 12.28 21.32 -2.51
C LEU A 254 13.22 20.29 -3.14
N PHE A 255 13.06 19.02 -2.76
CA PHE A 255 13.75 17.88 -3.36
C PHE A 255 12.77 16.91 -3.98
N ILE A 256 13.09 16.39 -5.16
CA ILE A 256 12.30 15.41 -5.91
C ILE A 256 13.20 14.22 -6.21
N GLY A 257 12.79 13.04 -5.76
CA GLY A 257 13.45 11.76 -6.02
C GLY A 257 12.69 10.94 -7.06
N GLY A 258 13.37 10.02 -7.75
CA GLY A 258 12.73 9.09 -8.67
C GLY A 258 13.73 8.39 -9.58
N ALA A 259 13.26 7.45 -10.38
CA ALA A 259 14.08 6.75 -11.37
C ALA A 259 14.08 7.48 -12.70
N GLU A 260 15.24 7.64 -13.31
CA GLU A 260 15.36 8.05 -14.70
C GLU A 260 14.99 6.87 -15.61
N ASN A 261 14.24 7.13 -16.68
CA ASN A 261 13.83 6.11 -17.63
C ASN A 261 13.05 4.92 -17.04
N PHE A 262 12.28 5.16 -15.96
CA PHE A 262 11.41 4.17 -15.31
C PHE A 262 12.16 2.95 -14.71
N SER A 263 13.44 3.07 -14.45
CA SER A 263 14.24 1.96 -13.94
C SER A 263 15.40 2.43 -13.08
N SER A 264 16.46 2.90 -13.74
CA SER A 264 17.69 3.44 -13.16
C SER A 264 18.43 4.29 -14.21
N PRO A 265 19.40 5.16 -13.84
CA PRO A 265 19.76 5.50 -12.47
C PRO A 265 18.67 6.29 -11.76
N PHE A 266 18.82 6.44 -10.43
CA PHE A 266 17.94 7.34 -9.68
C PHE A 266 18.46 8.77 -9.74
N ARG A 267 17.54 9.72 -9.53
CA ARG A 267 17.84 11.15 -9.50
C ARG A 267 17.33 11.79 -8.23
N CYS A 268 18.11 12.72 -7.70
CA CYS A 268 17.68 13.69 -6.70
C CYS A 268 17.78 15.08 -7.32
N VAL A 269 16.66 15.75 -7.51
CA VAL A 269 16.58 17.07 -8.15
C VAL A 269 16.14 18.09 -7.11
N ARG A 270 16.83 19.25 -7.05
CA ARG A 270 16.53 20.33 -6.12
C ARG A 270 16.00 21.57 -6.83
N SER A 271 15.03 22.22 -6.18
CA SER A 271 14.67 23.62 -6.46
C SER A 271 14.88 24.46 -5.19
N SER A 272 15.78 25.42 -5.23
CA SER A 272 16.01 26.35 -4.13
C SER A 272 15.03 27.54 -4.15
N ASN A 273 14.27 27.72 -5.22
CA ASN A 273 13.34 28.84 -5.38
C ASN A 273 11.88 28.43 -5.53
N ALA A 274 11.53 27.15 -5.37
CA ALA A 274 10.15 26.69 -5.42
C ALA A 274 9.29 27.32 -4.32
N GLN A 275 9.88 27.70 -3.20
CA GLN A 275 9.22 28.41 -2.10
C GLN A 275 8.87 29.87 -2.42
N ASN A 276 9.41 30.47 -3.48
CA ASN A 276 9.15 31.87 -3.82
C ASN A 276 7.94 31.98 -4.76
N PRO A 277 6.79 32.58 -4.32
CA PRO A 277 5.59 32.67 -5.13
C PRO A 277 5.74 33.60 -6.34
N ALA A 278 6.71 34.54 -6.32
CA ALA A 278 6.89 35.54 -7.37
C ALA A 278 7.60 35.02 -8.62
N VAL A 279 8.15 33.79 -8.58
CA VAL A 279 8.94 33.23 -9.71
C VAL A 279 8.41 31.85 -10.08
N THR A 280 8.58 31.49 -11.36
CA THR A 280 8.43 30.09 -11.78
C THR A 280 9.61 29.28 -11.19
N PRO A 281 9.35 28.14 -10.54
CA PRO A 281 10.40 27.29 -10.02
C PRO A 281 11.43 26.89 -11.08
N THR A 282 12.70 26.89 -10.69
CA THR A 282 13.80 26.35 -11.48
C THR A 282 14.50 25.27 -10.68
N PHE A 283 15.06 24.30 -11.38
CA PHE A 283 15.81 23.21 -10.76
C PHE A 283 17.31 23.50 -10.89
N ASP A 284 17.95 23.81 -9.79
CA ASP A 284 19.34 24.27 -9.73
C ASP A 284 20.35 23.15 -9.44
N GLN A 285 19.86 21.93 -9.14
CA GLN A 285 20.70 20.75 -8.91
C GLN A 285 19.98 19.50 -9.41
N ASN A 286 20.78 18.58 -9.96
CA ASN A 286 20.29 17.29 -10.46
C ASN A 286 21.41 16.24 -10.26
N THR A 287 21.31 15.47 -9.20
CA THR A 287 22.33 14.51 -8.79
C THR A 287 21.89 13.09 -9.11
N GLN A 288 22.77 12.34 -9.74
CA GLN A 288 22.58 10.90 -9.92
C GLN A 288 22.80 10.17 -8.61
N VAL A 289 21.92 9.26 -8.26
CA VAL A 289 21.98 8.44 -7.05
C VAL A 289 22.04 6.98 -7.45
N ASP A 290 23.00 6.25 -6.88
CA ASP A 290 23.11 4.80 -7.03
C ASP A 290 22.37 4.12 -5.87
N LEU A 291 21.41 3.25 -6.19
CA LEU A 291 20.73 2.37 -5.22
C LEU A 291 21.04 0.87 -5.50
N GLY A 292 22.06 0.58 -6.31
CA GLY A 292 22.57 -0.79 -6.51
C GLY A 292 21.69 -1.70 -7.35
N GLY A 293 20.72 -1.18 -8.09
CA GLY A 293 19.81 -1.97 -8.92
C GLY A 293 18.77 -1.13 -9.66
N ASN A 294 17.76 -1.79 -10.18
CA ASN A 294 16.68 -1.20 -10.96
C ASN A 294 15.34 -1.25 -10.20
N LEU A 295 14.48 -0.23 -10.36
CA LEU A 295 13.07 -0.41 -10.06
C LEU A 295 12.51 -1.53 -10.96
N LEU A 296 11.64 -2.33 -10.39
CA LEU A 296 11.03 -3.45 -11.10
C LEU A 296 9.54 -3.19 -11.31
N PHE A 297 9.12 -3.24 -12.57
CA PHE A 297 7.73 -3.26 -12.99
C PHE A 297 7.38 -4.62 -13.60
N GLY A 298 6.29 -5.19 -13.13
CA GLY A 298 5.77 -6.47 -13.62
C GLY A 298 6.61 -7.68 -13.23
N GLY A 299 6.00 -8.85 -13.23
CA GLY A 299 6.64 -10.10 -12.89
C GLY A 299 6.87 -10.32 -11.39
N GLY A 300 7.49 -11.45 -11.04
CA GLY A 300 7.86 -11.76 -9.67
C GLY A 300 6.70 -11.74 -8.68
N ILE A 301 6.87 -10.95 -7.62
CA ILE A 301 5.98 -10.90 -6.46
C ILE A 301 4.73 -10.03 -6.70
N ASN A 302 4.76 -9.09 -7.65
CA ASN A 302 3.66 -8.17 -7.98
C ASN A 302 3.48 -8.09 -9.49
N PRO A 303 2.85 -9.11 -10.14
CA PRO A 303 2.94 -9.31 -11.59
C PRO A 303 2.40 -8.17 -12.45
N GLY A 304 1.38 -7.46 -11.98
CA GLY A 304 0.74 -6.35 -12.70
C GLY A 304 1.11 -4.96 -12.20
N GLY A 305 2.13 -4.83 -11.33
CA GLY A 305 2.48 -3.57 -10.72
C GLY A 305 3.97 -3.38 -10.46
N LEU A 306 4.32 -2.28 -9.79
CA LEU A 306 5.67 -2.02 -9.29
C LEU A 306 6.01 -2.93 -8.11
N SER A 307 7.28 -3.19 -7.89
CA SER A 307 7.75 -3.77 -6.62
C SER A 307 8.06 -2.69 -5.58
N GLY A 308 7.60 -1.46 -5.79
CA GLY A 308 7.75 -0.27 -4.98
C GLY A 308 8.20 0.93 -5.79
N GLN A 309 8.07 2.11 -5.19
CA GLN A 309 8.55 3.39 -5.73
C GLN A 309 9.87 3.81 -5.08
N CYS A 310 10.50 4.87 -5.59
CA CYS A 310 11.64 5.51 -4.95
C CYS A 310 11.15 6.55 -3.95
N PHE A 311 11.29 6.29 -2.67
CA PHE A 311 10.95 7.24 -1.61
C PHE A 311 12.12 8.18 -1.31
N LEU A 312 11.82 9.47 -1.24
CA LEU A 312 12.72 10.53 -0.78
C LEU A 312 12.11 11.18 0.45
N ALA A 313 12.91 11.39 1.49
CA ALA A 313 12.53 12.18 2.65
C ALA A 313 13.70 13.06 3.10
N VAL A 314 13.36 14.18 3.74
CA VAL A 314 14.33 15.15 4.26
C VAL A 314 14.18 15.24 5.78
N ASP A 315 15.31 15.27 6.47
CA ASP A 315 15.35 15.47 7.93
C ASP A 315 15.05 16.92 8.28
N ARG A 316 14.00 17.16 9.04
CA ARG A 316 13.61 18.48 9.55
C ARG A 316 13.69 18.56 11.08
N SER A 317 14.48 17.69 11.70
CA SER A 317 14.55 17.58 13.16
C SER A 317 15.20 18.79 13.86
N GLY A 318 15.93 19.62 13.13
CA GLY A 318 16.76 20.68 13.73
C GLY A 318 17.99 20.13 14.47
N GLY A 319 18.20 18.82 14.47
CA GLY A 319 19.33 18.13 15.09
C GLY A 319 20.58 18.05 14.17
N PRO A 320 21.56 17.20 14.52
CA PRO A 320 22.81 17.07 13.77
C PRO A 320 22.63 16.58 12.32
N THR A 321 21.53 15.91 12.03
CA THR A 321 21.18 15.37 10.71
C THR A 321 20.18 16.24 9.94
N ASN A 322 19.84 17.40 10.48
CA ASN A 322 18.88 18.33 9.86
C ASN A 322 19.31 18.70 8.42
N ASN A 323 18.35 18.64 7.50
CA ASN A 323 18.53 18.80 6.05
C ASN A 323 19.34 17.69 5.36
N ASN A 324 19.64 16.58 6.03
CA ASN A 324 20.04 15.36 5.33
C ASN A 324 18.90 14.87 4.43
N ILE A 325 19.26 14.33 3.28
CA ILE A 325 18.32 13.79 2.30
C ILE A 325 18.52 12.28 2.24
N TYR A 326 17.45 11.55 2.28
CA TYR A 326 17.41 10.10 2.27
C TYR A 326 16.64 9.60 1.08
N MET A 327 17.19 8.63 0.35
CA MET A 327 16.51 7.94 -0.74
C MET A 327 16.51 6.45 -0.49
N LEU A 328 15.37 5.81 -0.71
CA LEU A 328 15.17 4.39 -0.51
C LEU A 328 14.30 3.82 -1.63
N ALA A 329 14.65 2.64 -2.12
CA ALA A 329 13.82 1.89 -3.05
C ALA A 329 14.02 0.37 -2.86
N SER A 330 12.98 -0.39 -3.18
CA SER A 330 13.10 -1.83 -3.42
C SER A 330 13.60 -2.04 -4.84
N VAL A 331 14.80 -2.54 -5.00
CA VAL A 331 15.44 -2.70 -6.31
C VAL A 331 15.80 -4.14 -6.62
N GLU A 332 15.61 -4.53 -7.88
CA GLU A 332 16.20 -5.75 -8.42
C GLU A 332 17.71 -5.50 -8.62
N PRO A 333 18.62 -6.27 -7.99
CA PRO A 333 20.04 -6.13 -8.24
C PRO A 333 20.36 -6.31 -9.72
N PHE A 334 21.45 -5.66 -10.20
CA PHE A 334 21.87 -5.82 -11.60
C PHE A 334 22.19 -7.27 -12.00
N SER A 335 22.43 -8.15 -11.03
CA SER A 335 22.59 -9.60 -11.23
C SER A 335 21.27 -10.35 -11.43
N GLY A 336 20.11 -9.66 -11.26
CA GLY A 336 18.78 -10.26 -11.27
C GLY A 336 18.43 -10.97 -9.97
N GLY A 337 17.19 -11.46 -9.88
CA GLY A 337 16.65 -12.16 -8.73
C GLY A 337 15.53 -11.36 -8.04
N GLY A 338 15.26 -11.67 -6.77
CA GLY A 338 14.33 -10.89 -5.95
C GLY A 338 14.89 -9.53 -5.57
N THR A 339 14.02 -8.65 -5.09
CA THR A 339 14.40 -7.27 -4.74
C THR A 339 15.08 -7.17 -3.37
N ASN A 340 15.86 -6.10 -3.17
CA ASN A 340 16.42 -5.69 -1.88
C ASN A 340 15.98 -4.26 -1.57
N VAL A 341 15.81 -3.93 -0.29
CA VAL A 341 15.59 -2.55 0.16
C VAL A 341 16.93 -1.85 0.27
N MET A 342 17.15 -0.89 -0.63
CA MET A 342 18.40 -0.16 -0.76
C MET A 342 18.22 1.30 -0.38
N PHE A 343 19.22 1.85 0.29
CA PHE A 343 19.20 3.18 0.86
C PHE A 343 20.48 3.94 0.50
N ALA A 344 20.35 5.25 0.25
CA ALA A 344 21.47 6.18 0.14
C ALA A 344 21.11 7.50 0.82
N ARG A 345 22.12 8.20 1.34
CA ARG A 345 21.97 9.48 2.04
C ARG A 345 22.89 10.56 1.51
N SER A 346 22.43 11.78 1.58
CA SER A 346 23.21 12.98 1.35
C SER A 346 23.26 13.84 2.61
N THR A 347 24.44 14.35 2.93
CA THR A 347 24.70 15.26 4.07
C THR A 347 25.15 16.66 3.62
N ASP A 348 25.13 16.92 2.32
CA ASP A 348 25.64 18.14 1.68
C ASP A 348 24.57 18.84 0.80
N GLY A 349 23.28 18.64 1.14
CA GLY A 349 22.17 19.25 0.43
C GLY A 349 21.89 18.64 -0.94
N GLY A 350 22.17 17.34 -1.10
CA GLY A 350 21.89 16.58 -2.32
C GLY A 350 22.99 16.64 -3.37
N LEU A 351 24.16 17.27 -3.08
CA LEU A 351 25.27 17.37 -4.04
C LEU A 351 25.92 16.01 -4.29
N THR A 352 26.10 15.22 -3.22
CA THR A 352 26.61 13.85 -3.31
C THR A 352 25.78 12.91 -2.44
N PHE A 353 25.81 11.64 -2.76
CA PHE A 353 25.17 10.58 -1.99
C PHE A 353 26.17 9.51 -1.58
N SER A 354 25.91 8.84 -0.46
CA SER A 354 26.68 7.69 -0.02
C SER A 354 26.60 6.55 -1.05
N VAL A 355 27.52 5.59 -0.96
CA VAL A 355 27.34 4.29 -1.61
C VAL A 355 26.03 3.65 -1.14
N PRO A 356 25.37 2.85 -2.00
CA PRO A 356 24.12 2.21 -1.63
C PRO A 356 24.32 1.23 -0.47
N GLN A 357 23.41 1.27 0.51
CA GLN A 357 23.38 0.37 1.66
C GLN A 357 22.12 -0.49 1.60
N ARG A 358 22.29 -1.81 1.70
CA ARG A 358 21.17 -2.72 1.88
C ARG A 358 20.73 -2.69 3.34
N ILE A 359 19.44 -2.44 3.60
CA ILE A 359 18.90 -2.37 4.96
C ILE A 359 18.17 -3.65 5.40
N ASN A 360 17.71 -4.49 4.49
CA ASN A 360 17.26 -5.84 4.85
C ASN A 360 18.48 -6.68 5.23
N ASP A 361 18.47 -7.26 6.45
CA ASP A 361 19.64 -7.86 7.12
C ASP A 361 19.76 -9.38 6.94
N ASP A 362 18.81 -10.02 6.24
CA ASP A 362 18.86 -11.44 5.91
C ASP A 362 20.01 -11.79 4.95
N PRO A 363 20.47 -13.06 4.90
CA PRO A 363 21.44 -13.48 3.90
C PRO A 363 20.97 -13.22 2.48
N VAL A 364 21.88 -12.78 1.60
CA VAL A 364 21.56 -12.55 0.18
C VAL A 364 21.00 -13.84 -0.44
N ASN A 365 19.77 -13.75 -0.93
CA ASN A 365 19.08 -14.86 -1.58
C ASN A 365 18.27 -14.34 -2.77
N PRO A 366 18.61 -14.74 -4.03
CA PRO A 366 17.93 -14.24 -5.22
C PRO A 366 16.48 -14.71 -5.34
N ASN A 367 16.02 -15.64 -4.51
CA ASN A 367 14.64 -16.13 -4.51
C ASN A 367 13.75 -15.41 -3.48
N LYS A 368 14.32 -14.49 -2.70
CA LYS A 368 13.57 -13.72 -1.69
C LYS A 368 13.28 -12.32 -2.18
N TRP A 369 12.13 -11.79 -1.75
CA TRP A 369 11.63 -10.49 -2.15
C TRP A 369 11.54 -9.57 -0.94
N HIS A 370 12.07 -8.34 -1.10
CA HIS A 370 11.97 -7.25 -0.14
C HIS A 370 11.38 -6.07 -0.92
N TRP A 371 10.06 -5.92 -0.88
CA TRP A 371 9.32 -5.10 -1.83
C TRP A 371 8.41 -4.09 -1.12
N PHE A 372 7.99 -3.03 -1.83
CA PHE A 372 7.28 -1.87 -1.28
C PHE A 372 8.07 -1.17 -0.17
N GLY A 373 9.41 -1.13 -0.26
CA GLY A 373 10.22 -0.36 0.66
C GLY A 373 9.80 1.10 0.68
N THR A 374 9.51 1.62 1.87
CA THR A 374 9.15 3.02 2.12
C THR A 374 9.82 3.52 3.39
N LEU A 375 9.96 4.83 3.53
CA LEU A 375 10.57 5.46 4.70
C LEU A 375 9.85 6.77 5.08
N ALA A 376 9.96 7.13 6.37
CA ALA A 376 9.64 8.45 6.87
C ALA A 376 10.70 8.89 7.88
N VAL A 377 10.82 10.21 8.07
CA VAL A 377 11.70 10.81 9.07
C VAL A 377 10.84 11.43 10.17
N ALA A 378 11.06 10.96 11.40
CA ALA A 378 10.40 11.49 12.57
C ALA A 378 10.90 12.90 12.94
N PRO A 379 10.12 13.71 13.68
CA PRO A 379 10.56 15.05 14.10
C PRO A 379 11.84 15.06 14.94
N ASN A 380 12.22 13.95 15.58
CA ASN A 380 13.49 13.79 16.31
C ASN A 380 14.68 13.32 15.45
N GLY A 381 14.50 13.18 14.13
CA GLY A 381 15.53 12.74 13.17
C GLY A 381 15.66 11.23 13.03
N ARG A 382 14.84 10.42 13.73
CA ARG A 382 14.80 8.98 13.48
C ARG A 382 14.24 8.71 12.09
N ILE A 383 14.88 7.81 11.37
CA ILE A 383 14.40 7.28 10.09
C ILE A 383 13.70 5.95 10.39
N ASP A 384 12.44 5.83 10.03
CA ASP A 384 11.70 4.58 10.09
C ASP A 384 11.51 4.04 8.67
N SER A 385 11.72 2.74 8.47
CA SER A 385 11.50 2.07 7.18
C SER A 385 10.70 0.80 7.36
N VAL A 386 9.75 0.58 6.46
CA VAL A 386 8.94 -0.65 6.38
C VAL A 386 8.95 -1.19 4.95
N TRP A 387 8.79 -2.50 4.81
CA TRP A 387 8.72 -3.19 3.53
C TRP A 387 8.03 -4.54 3.68
N PHE A 388 7.53 -5.09 2.60
CA PHE A 388 7.14 -6.49 2.57
C PHE A 388 8.34 -7.40 2.33
N ASP A 389 8.38 -8.52 3.04
CA ASP A 389 9.53 -9.42 3.09
C ASP A 389 9.09 -10.89 3.06
N THR A 390 9.72 -11.66 2.20
CA THR A 390 9.41 -13.09 2.04
C THR A 390 10.44 -14.01 2.70
N ARG A 391 11.38 -13.47 3.50
CA ARG A 391 12.48 -14.26 4.11
C ARG A 391 11.99 -15.46 4.91
N ASN A 392 10.84 -15.35 5.58
CA ASN A 392 10.25 -16.39 6.41
C ASN A 392 9.36 -17.38 5.63
N ALA A 393 9.05 -17.09 4.37
CA ALA A 393 8.15 -17.89 3.56
C ALA A 393 8.85 -19.10 2.93
N ALA A 394 8.29 -20.29 3.10
CA ALA A 394 8.79 -21.51 2.46
C ALA A 394 8.56 -21.51 0.93
N ASN A 395 7.48 -20.88 0.47
CA ASN A 395 7.14 -20.73 -0.95
C ASN A 395 7.82 -19.53 -1.62
N ASN A 396 8.61 -18.72 -0.88
CA ASN A 396 9.31 -17.51 -1.33
C ASN A 396 8.38 -16.36 -1.78
N THR A 397 7.10 -16.43 -1.51
CA THR A 397 6.10 -15.44 -1.96
C THR A 397 5.19 -14.91 -0.87
N ASP A 398 4.81 -15.72 0.12
CA ASP A 398 4.08 -15.20 1.26
C ASP A 398 4.89 -14.10 1.94
N SER A 399 4.24 -12.99 2.19
CA SER A 399 4.90 -11.76 2.60
C SER A 399 4.47 -11.37 4.00
N GLN A 400 5.38 -10.73 4.74
CA GLN A 400 5.13 -10.09 6.02
C GLN A 400 5.61 -8.64 5.96
N LEU A 401 4.97 -7.74 6.69
CA LEU A 401 5.51 -6.40 6.88
C LEU A 401 6.68 -6.47 7.85
N PHE A 402 7.82 -5.93 7.44
CA PHE A 402 9.03 -5.80 8.26
C PHE A 402 9.31 -4.33 8.56
N TYR A 403 10.00 -4.08 9.67
CA TYR A 403 10.37 -2.75 10.16
C TYR A 403 11.83 -2.71 10.58
N SER A 404 12.48 -1.59 10.30
CA SER A 404 13.79 -1.21 10.82
C SER A 404 13.87 0.30 10.97
N PHE A 405 14.73 0.79 11.85
CA PHE A 405 14.94 2.21 12.06
C PHE A 405 16.41 2.57 12.23
N SER A 406 16.72 3.84 11.99
CA SER A 406 18.04 4.44 12.24
C SER A 406 17.90 5.70 13.08
N THR A 407 18.81 5.92 14.02
CA THR A 407 18.88 7.13 14.87
C THR A 407 20.15 7.94 14.65
N ASP A 408 20.96 7.58 13.67
CA ASP A 408 22.24 8.19 13.34
C ASP A 408 22.33 8.70 11.89
N GLY A 409 21.15 9.03 11.33
CA GLY A 409 21.05 9.54 9.96
C GLY A 409 21.31 8.49 8.89
N GLY A 410 20.97 7.24 9.14
CA GLY A 410 21.12 6.13 8.18
C GLY A 410 22.53 5.56 8.10
N VAL A 411 23.38 5.78 9.11
CA VAL A 411 24.70 5.12 9.19
C VAL A 411 24.55 3.66 9.60
N THR A 412 23.75 3.42 10.64
CA THR A 412 23.41 2.08 11.12
C THR A 412 21.89 1.91 11.22
N TRP A 413 21.46 0.67 11.11
CA TRP A 413 20.05 0.28 11.18
C TRP A 413 19.81 -0.74 12.29
N SER A 414 18.65 -0.67 12.92
CA SER A 414 18.22 -1.67 13.89
C SER A 414 18.08 -3.04 13.24
N PRO A 415 18.18 -4.15 13.99
CA PRO A 415 17.77 -5.45 13.48
C PRO A 415 16.36 -5.38 12.89
N ASN A 416 16.16 -6.08 11.77
CA ASN A 416 14.85 -6.11 11.12
C ASN A 416 13.88 -6.99 11.91
N VAL A 417 12.68 -6.47 12.15
CA VAL A 417 11.64 -7.21 12.88
C VAL A 417 10.38 -7.35 12.05
N PRO A 418 9.76 -8.53 11.97
CA PRO A 418 8.43 -8.67 11.39
C PRO A 418 7.40 -8.02 12.31
N VAL A 419 6.46 -7.26 11.72
CA VAL A 419 5.45 -6.50 12.45
C VAL A 419 4.03 -6.87 12.05
N SER A 420 3.86 -7.86 11.17
CA SER A 420 2.56 -8.39 10.75
C SER A 420 2.58 -9.91 10.61
N GLY A 421 1.40 -10.52 10.59
CA GLY A 421 1.22 -11.90 10.12
C GLY A 421 1.60 -12.05 8.64
N ALA A 422 1.84 -13.28 8.21
CA ALA A 422 2.09 -13.58 6.80
C ALA A 422 0.77 -13.56 6.00
N PHE A 423 0.86 -13.14 4.74
CA PHE A 423 -0.25 -13.17 3.78
C PHE A 423 0.28 -13.54 2.39
N THR A 424 -0.57 -14.12 1.55
CA THR A 424 -0.26 -14.34 0.14
C THR A 424 -0.64 -13.11 -0.69
N PRO A 425 0.29 -12.52 -1.48
CA PRO A 425 -0.05 -11.36 -2.31
C PRO A 425 -0.83 -11.73 -3.58
N PHE A 426 -1.08 -13.02 -3.84
CA PHE A 426 -1.66 -13.52 -5.08
C PHE A 426 -3.16 -13.87 -4.98
N GLU A 427 -3.81 -13.56 -3.88
CA GLU A 427 -5.23 -13.78 -3.67
C GLU A 427 -6.03 -12.47 -3.67
N GLY A 428 -7.35 -12.56 -3.89
CA GLY A 428 -8.26 -11.43 -3.80
C GLY A 428 -8.06 -10.35 -4.85
N TYR A 429 -7.36 -10.66 -5.96
CA TYR A 429 -7.15 -9.68 -7.02
C TYR A 429 -8.49 -9.22 -7.60
N PRO A 430 -8.76 -7.90 -7.65
CA PRO A 430 -9.65 -7.38 -8.67
C PRO A 430 -9.04 -7.73 -10.04
N VAL A 431 -9.71 -7.47 -11.15
CA VAL A 431 -9.21 -7.84 -12.50
C VAL A 431 -7.88 -7.12 -12.83
N GLN A 432 -6.98 -7.09 -11.87
CA GLN A 432 -5.58 -6.61 -11.93
C GLN A 432 -4.72 -7.51 -11.05
N ASN A 433 -3.69 -8.11 -11.62
CA ASN A 433 -2.81 -9.04 -10.90
C ASN A 433 -1.78 -8.28 -10.04
N LYS A 434 -2.24 -7.40 -9.16
CA LYS A 434 -1.39 -6.64 -8.23
C LYS A 434 -2.11 -6.30 -6.92
N ILE A 435 -1.33 -6.06 -5.88
CA ILE A 435 -1.81 -5.60 -4.56
C ILE A 435 -1.48 -4.10 -4.33
N GLY A 436 -1.40 -3.33 -5.40
CA GLY A 436 -0.98 -1.94 -5.41
C GLY A 436 0.42 -1.76 -5.98
N ASP A 437 0.97 -0.55 -5.83
CA ASP A 437 2.30 -0.17 -6.28
C ASP A 437 3.20 0.39 -5.16
N TYR A 438 2.61 0.69 -3.99
CA TYR A 438 3.31 1.21 -2.81
C TYR A 438 2.53 0.96 -1.51
N ILE A 439 3.21 1.18 -0.39
CA ILE A 439 2.68 1.37 0.97
C ILE A 439 3.28 2.65 1.55
N THR A 440 2.69 3.19 2.62
CA THR A 440 3.18 4.45 3.20
C THR A 440 3.29 4.38 4.73
N ILE A 441 4.20 5.21 5.26
CA ILE A 441 4.44 5.37 6.69
C ILE A 441 4.52 6.86 7.02
N VAL A 442 3.99 7.26 8.18
CA VAL A 442 4.18 8.57 8.80
C VAL A 442 4.77 8.37 10.18
N SER A 443 5.86 9.08 10.50
CA SER A 443 6.59 8.89 11.76
C SER A 443 6.41 10.06 12.71
N ASP A 444 6.28 9.74 14.00
CA ASP A 444 6.36 10.69 15.11
C ASP A 444 7.57 10.37 16.02
N ASN A 445 7.72 11.11 17.13
CA ASN A 445 8.84 10.90 18.04
C ASN A 445 8.84 9.55 18.76
N THR A 446 7.76 8.78 18.71
CA THR A 446 7.58 7.54 19.45
C THR A 446 7.48 6.30 18.56
N GLY A 447 7.14 6.45 17.28
CA GLY A 447 6.99 5.34 16.34
C GLY A 447 6.56 5.80 14.95
N GLY A 448 6.05 4.87 14.17
CA GLY A 448 5.50 5.11 12.83
C GLY A 448 4.13 4.48 12.66
N ASP A 449 3.26 5.18 11.95
CA ASP A 449 1.92 4.74 11.55
C ASP A 449 1.97 4.27 10.10
N VAL A 450 1.62 3.02 9.86
CA VAL A 450 1.80 2.36 8.56
C VAL A 450 0.45 1.96 7.99
N ALA A 451 0.20 2.32 6.73
CA ALA A 451 -0.90 1.79 5.94
C ALA A 451 -0.37 0.79 4.90
N PHE A 452 -0.95 -0.40 4.86
CA PHE A 452 -0.52 -1.46 3.95
C PHE A 452 -1.69 -2.37 3.54
N PRO A 453 -1.68 -2.96 2.33
CA PRO A 453 -2.65 -3.96 1.93
C PRO A 453 -2.19 -5.35 2.38
N ALA A 454 -3.14 -6.21 2.74
CA ALA A 454 -2.87 -7.63 3.01
C ALA A 454 -4.12 -8.47 2.72
N THR A 455 -3.97 -9.81 2.73
CA THR A 455 -5.04 -10.76 2.44
C THR A 455 -5.32 -11.64 3.66
N TYR A 456 -5.75 -11.03 4.76
CA TYR A 456 -6.03 -11.78 6.00
C TYR A 456 -7.47 -12.31 6.07
N ASN A 457 -8.46 -11.56 5.53
CA ASN A 457 -9.85 -12.00 5.53
C ASN A 457 -10.09 -13.10 4.52
N PHE A 458 -10.73 -14.19 4.96
CA PHE A 458 -11.16 -15.26 4.07
C PHE A 458 -12.64 -15.09 3.71
N ASN A 459 -12.93 -15.08 2.41
CA ASN A 459 -14.29 -15.04 1.89
C ASN A 459 -14.77 -16.46 1.56
N PRO A 460 -15.69 -17.03 2.34
CA PRO A 460 -16.20 -18.38 2.07
C PRO A 460 -17.02 -18.48 0.77
N GLY A 461 -17.53 -17.36 0.25
CA GLY A 461 -18.28 -17.32 -1.00
C GLY A 461 -17.40 -17.50 -2.24
N THR A 462 -16.16 -17.04 -2.19
CA THR A 462 -15.17 -17.18 -3.27
C THR A 462 -14.17 -18.31 -3.01
N GLY A 463 -14.01 -18.73 -1.76
CA GLY A 463 -12.98 -19.69 -1.34
C GLY A 463 -11.56 -19.12 -1.36
N GLN A 464 -11.40 -17.80 -1.35
CA GLN A 464 -10.13 -17.08 -1.39
C GLN A 464 -10.08 -16.01 -0.29
N HIS A 465 -8.87 -15.53 0.02
CA HIS A 465 -8.73 -14.35 0.85
C HIS A 465 -8.98 -13.07 0.03
N GLU A 466 -9.35 -12.00 0.71
CA GLU A 466 -9.66 -10.68 0.14
C GLU A 466 -8.51 -9.71 0.37
N GLN A 467 -8.32 -8.78 -0.57
CA GLN A 467 -7.38 -7.66 -0.40
C GLN A 467 -8.05 -6.56 0.40
N ASP A 468 -7.53 -6.31 1.58
CA ASP A 468 -7.98 -5.23 2.46
C ASP A 468 -6.82 -4.33 2.85
N VAL A 469 -7.15 -3.10 3.24
CA VAL A 469 -6.20 -2.14 3.81
C VAL A 469 -6.15 -2.29 5.32
N TYR A 470 -4.94 -2.31 5.85
CA TYR A 470 -4.64 -2.42 7.27
C TYR A 470 -3.80 -1.25 7.75
N PHE A 471 -3.98 -0.92 9.02
CA PHE A 471 -3.17 0.00 9.79
C PHE A 471 -2.39 -0.77 10.85
N VAL A 472 -1.11 -0.44 11.04
CA VAL A 472 -0.31 -0.90 12.18
C VAL A 472 0.58 0.23 12.67
N ARG A 473 0.70 0.36 14.00
CA ARG A 473 1.69 1.24 14.61
C ARG A 473 2.94 0.45 14.93
N VAL A 474 4.09 0.90 14.41
CA VAL A 474 5.42 0.36 14.70
C VAL A 474 6.14 1.24 15.70
N VAL A 475 6.91 0.64 16.61
CA VAL A 475 7.66 1.37 17.63
C VAL A 475 9.09 0.85 17.73
N PRO A 476 10.10 1.73 17.90
CA PRO A 476 11.48 1.32 18.11
C PRO A 476 11.60 0.41 19.34
N GLY A 477 12.30 -0.72 19.20
CA GLY A 477 12.47 -1.71 20.29
C GLY A 477 11.24 -2.59 20.55
N GLY A 478 10.12 -2.37 19.85
CA GLY A 478 8.96 -3.26 19.84
C GLY A 478 9.29 -4.53 19.04
N GLY A 479 10.04 -5.44 19.60
CA GLY A 479 10.19 -6.78 19.03
C GLY A 479 9.01 -7.67 19.42
N PRO A 480 8.80 -8.82 18.75
CA PRO A 480 7.80 -9.78 19.19
C PRO A 480 8.11 -10.14 20.65
N THR A 481 7.15 -9.89 21.53
CA THR A 481 7.25 -10.43 22.91
C THR A 481 7.41 -11.94 22.76
N PRO A 482 8.45 -12.56 23.36
CA PRO A 482 8.60 -14.01 23.25
C PRO A 482 7.27 -14.63 23.69
N THR A 483 6.67 -15.42 22.80
CA THR A 483 5.45 -16.17 23.12
C THR A 483 5.76 -16.91 24.43
N PRO A 484 4.99 -16.74 25.50
CA PRO A 484 5.24 -17.47 26.71
C PRO A 484 5.25 -18.95 26.36
N THR A 485 6.39 -19.59 26.53
CA THR A 485 6.52 -21.05 26.37
C THR A 485 5.40 -21.63 27.20
N ALA A 486 4.50 -22.37 26.58
CA ALA A 486 3.36 -22.95 27.28
C ALA A 486 3.91 -23.70 28.47
N THR A 487 3.71 -23.15 29.67
CA THR A 487 4.02 -23.85 30.91
C THR A 487 3.18 -25.11 30.84
N ALA A 488 3.82 -26.27 30.90
CA ALA A 488 3.15 -27.55 30.81
C ALA A 488 1.96 -27.52 31.78
N THR A 489 0.76 -27.50 31.22
CA THR A 489 -0.46 -27.55 32.00
C THR A 489 -0.42 -28.85 32.79
N GLY A 490 -0.33 -28.73 34.09
CA GLY A 490 -0.33 -29.89 34.99
C GLY A 490 -1.52 -30.79 34.61
N THR A 491 -1.26 -32.10 34.58
CA THR A 491 -2.24 -33.15 34.33
C THR A 491 -3.54 -32.83 35.09
N PRO A 492 -4.70 -32.79 34.48
CA PRO A 492 -5.94 -32.48 35.19
C PRO A 492 -6.18 -33.57 36.24
N THR A 493 -6.20 -33.19 37.50
CA THR A 493 -6.64 -34.03 38.59
C THR A 493 -8.10 -34.40 38.31
N SER A 494 -8.40 -35.71 38.31
CA SER A 494 -9.73 -36.23 38.05
C SER A 494 -10.77 -35.57 38.97
N THR A 495 -11.70 -34.84 38.42
CA THR A 495 -12.86 -34.27 39.11
C THR A 495 -13.75 -35.45 39.56
N PRO A 496 -14.18 -35.54 40.84
CA PRO A 496 -15.06 -36.60 41.27
C PRO A 496 -16.42 -36.52 40.52
N THR A 497 -16.83 -37.67 40.02
CA THR A 497 -18.09 -37.85 39.29
C THR A 497 -19.26 -37.46 40.20
N ALA A 498 -20.03 -36.46 39.78
CA ALA A 498 -21.26 -36.05 40.51
C ALA A 498 -22.30 -37.17 40.48
N THR A 499 -22.79 -37.52 41.66
CA THR A 499 -23.93 -38.48 41.84
C THR A 499 -25.16 -37.95 41.11
N PRO A 500 -25.89 -38.79 40.33
CA PRO A 500 -27.09 -38.33 39.61
C PRO A 500 -28.15 -37.85 40.60
N ARG A 501 -28.66 -36.65 40.37
CA ARG A 501 -29.83 -36.09 41.06
C ARG A 501 -31.11 -36.85 40.65
N PRO A 502 -32.02 -37.23 41.57
CA PRO A 502 -33.25 -37.91 41.21
C PRO A 502 -34.15 -37.04 40.35
N THR A 503 -34.68 -37.66 39.31
CA THR A 503 -35.60 -37.05 38.33
C THR A 503 -36.92 -36.62 39.02
N PRO A 504 -37.39 -35.40 38.83
CA PRO A 504 -38.67 -34.98 39.40
C PRO A 504 -39.87 -35.70 38.68
N THR A 505 -40.77 -36.18 39.48
CA THR A 505 -42.03 -36.83 39.04
C THR A 505 -42.89 -35.82 38.25
N PRO A 506 -43.50 -36.21 37.10
CA PRO A 506 -44.37 -35.32 36.34
C PRO A 506 -45.61 -34.93 37.16
N ARG A 507 -45.85 -33.61 37.29
CA ARG A 507 -47.12 -33.09 37.79
C ARG A 507 -48.15 -33.12 36.64
N PHE A 508 -49.27 -33.81 36.83
CA PHE A 508 -50.41 -33.76 35.92
C PHE A 508 -50.96 -32.34 35.85
N ALA A 509 -51.17 -31.84 34.63
CA ALA A 509 -51.85 -30.56 34.39
C ALA A 509 -53.37 -30.73 34.65
N PRO A 510 -54.06 -29.78 35.28
CA PRO A 510 -55.47 -29.83 35.45
C PRO A 510 -56.22 -29.68 34.11
N THR A 511 -57.25 -30.47 33.93
CA THR A 511 -58.17 -30.51 32.75
C THR A 511 -58.82 -29.13 32.55
N PRO A 512 -58.91 -28.59 31.33
CA PRO A 512 -59.60 -27.31 31.08
C PRO A 512 -61.16 -27.47 31.32
N ARG A 513 -61.75 -26.49 32.01
CA ARG A 513 -63.18 -26.37 32.16
C ARG A 513 -63.86 -26.07 30.81
N PRO A 514 -65.05 -26.67 30.52
CA PRO A 514 -65.80 -26.34 29.31
C PRO A 514 -66.32 -24.90 29.33
N ARG A 515 -66.25 -24.25 28.18
CA ARG A 515 -66.71 -22.86 27.93
C ARG A 515 -68.24 -22.82 27.93
N PRO A 516 -68.90 -21.86 28.57
CA PRO A 516 -70.35 -21.74 28.48
C PRO A 516 -70.80 -21.34 27.07
N THR A 517 -71.88 -21.96 26.60
CA THR A 517 -72.59 -21.69 25.34
C THR A 517 -73.29 -20.32 25.40
N PRO A 518 -73.23 -19.45 24.39
CA PRO A 518 -74.01 -18.22 24.37
C PRO A 518 -75.48 -18.52 24.14
N GLY A 519 -76.31 -17.90 24.98
CA GLY A 519 -77.76 -17.94 24.79
C GLY A 519 -78.22 -17.03 23.64
N PRO A 520 -79.47 -17.28 23.07
CA PRO A 520 -79.99 -16.50 21.95
C PRO A 520 -80.34 -15.07 22.39
N ARG A 521 -80.02 -14.12 21.56
CA ARG A 521 -80.46 -12.72 21.69
C ARG A 521 -81.94 -12.58 21.23
N PRO A 522 -82.66 -11.67 21.81
CA PRO A 522 -83.98 -11.29 21.37
C PRO A 522 -83.98 -10.49 20.06
#